data_798cb4ff75da9294dd24002352bb9481
#
_entry.id   798cb4ff75da9294dd24002352bb9481
#
_cell.length_a   1.000
_cell.length_b   1.000
_cell.length_c   1.000
_cell.angle_alpha   90.00
_cell.angle_beta   90.00
_cell.angle_gamma   90.00
#
_symmetry.space_group_name_H-M   'P 1'
#
loop_
_entity.id
_entity.type
_entity.pdbx_description
1 polymer ?
#
loop_
_entity_poly.entity_id
_entity_poly.type
_entity_poly.pdbx_seq_one_letter_code
_entity_poly.pdbx_strand_id
1 'polypeptide(L)'
;YYAGRGPRPVKGLFRNLVSTKGNRFMLSSIVVFAAFLWIFSFFSGRNASKIAGTSASLSAFSYEESVYATLRFDGLEEKSSGGENVIQIPLSVVFSAVESSGAECDRAEVSALYEGKELFVRTKFTDYDIIKIRCEVTVAVETKTFEAVVAR
;
A
#
# COMPACT_ATOMS: atom_id res chain seq x y z
N TYR A 1 0.86 -63.93 27.23
CA TYR A 1 1.86 -62.91 27.58
C TYR A 1 1.87 -61.85 26.49
N TYR A 2 1.05 -60.81 26.66
CA TYR A 2 1.13 -59.61 25.80
C TYR A 2 1.84 -58.52 26.60
N ALA A 3 3.13 -58.38 26.35
CA ALA A 3 3.92 -57.25 26.84
C ALA A 3 3.44 -55.95 26.16
N GLY A 4 2.93 -55.02 26.94
CA GLY A 4 2.35 -53.77 26.49
C GLY A 4 3.38 -52.93 25.68
N ARG A 5 3.02 -52.62 24.46
CA ARG A 5 3.66 -51.50 23.72
C ARG A 5 3.13 -50.21 24.31
N GLY A 6 3.95 -49.58 25.15
CA GLY A 6 3.66 -48.22 25.60
C GLY A 6 3.42 -47.25 24.45
N PRO A 7 2.69 -46.15 24.68
CA PRO A 7 2.39 -45.16 23.65
C PRO A 7 3.71 -44.64 23.05
N ARG A 8 3.83 -44.75 21.71
CA ARG A 8 5.00 -44.23 21.01
C ARG A 8 5.04 -42.70 21.15
N PRO A 9 6.18 -42.13 21.51
CA PRO A 9 6.30 -40.69 21.64
C PRO A 9 5.93 -40.04 20.30
N VAL A 10 4.97 -39.08 20.34
CA VAL A 10 4.54 -38.31 19.19
C VAL A 10 5.76 -37.52 18.71
N LYS A 11 6.35 -37.95 17.61
CA LYS A 11 7.44 -37.21 16.95
C LYS A 11 6.87 -35.88 16.50
N GLY A 12 7.49 -34.76 16.91
CA GLY A 12 7.03 -33.41 16.59
C GLY A 12 6.68 -33.25 15.09
N LEU A 13 5.59 -32.58 14.81
CA LEU A 13 5.00 -32.36 13.49
C LEU A 13 6.05 -31.95 12.42
N PHE A 14 7.04 -31.16 12.80
CA PHE A 14 8.12 -30.69 11.91
C PHE A 14 9.10 -31.80 11.46
N ARG A 15 9.30 -32.85 12.25
CA ARG A 15 10.24 -33.91 11.92
C ARG A 15 9.73 -34.80 10.79
N ASN A 16 8.42 -34.98 10.68
CA ASN A 16 7.81 -35.71 9.57
C ASN A 16 7.82 -34.89 8.28
N LEU A 17 7.70 -33.56 8.36
CA LEU A 17 7.76 -32.67 7.20
C LEU A 17 9.14 -32.65 6.52
N VAL A 18 10.22 -32.93 7.25
CA VAL A 18 11.60 -32.86 6.73
C VAL A 18 12.19 -34.24 6.42
N SER A 19 11.44 -35.33 6.66
CA SER A 19 12.00 -36.71 6.62
C SER A 19 12.22 -37.26 5.22
N THR A 20 11.53 -36.76 4.19
CA THR A 20 11.67 -37.24 2.80
C THR A 20 12.14 -36.12 1.87
N LYS A 21 12.85 -36.47 0.78
CA LYS A 21 13.33 -35.50 -0.22
C LYS A 21 12.15 -34.67 -0.82
N GLY A 22 11.01 -35.31 -1.07
CA GLY A 22 9.82 -34.64 -1.60
C GLY A 22 9.22 -33.62 -0.61
N ASN A 23 9.15 -33.97 0.67
CA ASN A 23 8.63 -33.07 1.70
C ASN A 23 9.56 -31.86 1.95
N ARG A 24 10.88 -32.04 1.82
CA ARG A 24 11.84 -30.91 1.89
C ARG A 24 11.64 -29.94 0.74
N PHE A 25 11.43 -30.45 -0.46
CA PHE A 25 11.16 -29.61 -1.63
C PHE A 25 9.84 -28.85 -1.48
N MET A 26 8.77 -29.51 -1.03
CA MET A 26 7.48 -28.88 -0.77
C MET A 26 7.57 -27.79 0.30
N LEU A 27 8.29 -28.05 1.39
CA LEU A 27 8.51 -27.07 2.46
C LEU A 27 9.31 -25.87 1.96
N SER A 28 10.37 -26.11 1.18
CA SER A 28 11.17 -25.05 0.55
C SER A 28 10.32 -24.18 -0.38
N SER A 29 9.46 -24.79 -1.19
CA SER A 29 8.54 -24.07 -2.09
C SER A 29 7.56 -23.18 -1.33
N ILE A 30 6.99 -23.68 -0.22
CA ILE A 30 6.08 -22.90 0.64
C ILE A 30 6.81 -21.70 1.27
N VAL A 31 8.04 -21.89 1.75
CA VAL A 31 8.84 -20.81 2.35
C VAL A 31 9.18 -19.74 1.32
N VAL A 32 9.59 -20.13 0.11
CA VAL A 32 9.87 -19.20 -0.98
C VAL A 32 8.62 -18.43 -1.39
N PHE A 33 7.47 -19.10 -1.50
CA PHE A 33 6.20 -18.46 -1.83
C PHE A 33 5.74 -17.49 -0.73
N ALA A 34 5.87 -17.88 0.54
CA ALA A 34 5.55 -16.99 1.68
C ALA A 34 6.47 -15.76 1.71
N ALA A 35 7.78 -15.94 1.44
CA ALA A 35 8.73 -14.83 1.34
C ALA A 35 8.37 -13.89 0.17
N PHE A 36 7.97 -14.44 -0.97
CA PHE A 36 7.52 -13.65 -2.13
C PHE A 36 6.26 -12.84 -1.82
N LEU A 37 5.26 -13.45 -1.17
CA LEU A 37 4.05 -12.74 -0.74
C LEU A 37 4.36 -11.63 0.27
N TRP A 38 5.30 -11.90 1.19
CA TRP A 38 5.71 -10.91 2.19
C TRP A 38 6.40 -9.70 1.53
N ILE A 39 7.33 -9.93 0.61
CA ILE A 39 8.00 -8.90 -0.18
C ILE A 39 6.98 -8.11 -1.00
N PHE A 40 6.07 -8.80 -1.70
CA PHE A 40 5.03 -8.18 -2.51
C PHE A 40 4.09 -7.32 -1.66
N SER A 41 3.69 -7.79 -0.47
CA SER A 41 2.89 -7.02 0.48
C SER A 41 3.59 -5.75 0.96
N PHE A 42 4.91 -5.82 1.17
CA PHE A 42 5.70 -4.66 1.58
C PHE A 42 5.77 -3.59 0.49
N PHE A 43 5.89 -3.99 -0.78
CA PHE A 43 5.90 -3.06 -1.90
C PHE A 43 4.52 -2.52 -2.26
N SER A 44 3.47 -3.34 -2.10
CA SER A 44 2.10 -2.97 -2.49
C SER A 44 1.41 -2.01 -1.51
N GLY A 45 1.90 -1.93 -0.27
CA GLY A 45 1.24 -1.14 0.79
C GLY A 45 1.57 0.37 0.80
N ARG A 46 2.48 0.83 -0.06
CA ARG A 46 2.93 2.23 -0.04
C ARG A 46 2.02 3.20 -0.80
N ASN A 47 1.26 2.70 -1.75
CA ASN A 47 0.35 3.51 -2.58
C ASN A 47 -1.06 3.66 -2.02
N ALA A 48 -1.42 2.90 -0.99
CA ALA A 48 -2.70 2.98 -0.32
C ALA A 48 -2.56 2.89 1.20
N SER A 49 -3.25 3.74 1.93
CA SER A 49 -3.25 3.75 3.41
C SER A 49 -4.45 4.51 3.95
N LYS A 50 -4.74 4.34 5.24
CA LYS A 50 -5.77 5.12 5.93
C LYS A 50 -5.17 6.39 6.54
N ILE A 51 -5.83 7.51 6.37
CA ILE A 51 -5.52 8.79 6.99
C ILE A 51 -6.82 9.43 7.50
N ALA A 52 -6.82 9.92 8.73
CA ALA A 52 -8.00 10.48 9.38
C ALA A 52 -9.28 9.61 9.26
N GLY A 53 -9.11 8.28 9.33
CA GLY A 53 -10.21 7.31 9.23
C GLY A 53 -10.69 6.99 7.81
N THR A 54 -10.16 7.66 6.79
CA THR A 54 -10.51 7.46 5.37
C THR A 54 -9.41 6.72 4.64
N SER A 55 -9.77 5.83 3.72
CA SER A 55 -8.79 5.21 2.82
C SER A 55 -8.37 6.20 1.74
N ALA A 56 -7.06 6.33 1.55
CA ALA A 56 -6.50 7.10 0.45
C ALA A 56 -5.58 6.23 -0.40
N SER A 57 -5.59 6.44 -1.70
CA SER A 57 -4.75 5.71 -2.64
C SER A 57 -4.14 6.64 -3.68
N LEU A 58 -2.84 6.47 -3.92
CA LEU A 58 -2.09 7.22 -4.93
C LEU A 58 -1.86 6.34 -6.16
N SER A 59 -2.13 6.90 -7.34
CA SER A 59 -1.81 6.30 -8.63
C SER A 59 -1.07 7.30 -9.50
N ALA A 60 -0.13 6.81 -10.31
CA ALA A 60 0.61 7.61 -11.27
C ALA A 60 0.78 6.85 -12.57
N PHE A 61 0.61 7.52 -13.70
CA PHE A 61 0.83 6.94 -15.02
C PHE A 61 1.43 7.98 -15.96
N SER A 62 2.24 7.51 -16.89
CA SER A 62 2.81 8.34 -17.97
C SER A 62 1.94 8.21 -19.21
N TYR A 63 1.63 9.35 -19.81
CA TYR A 63 0.95 9.42 -21.11
C TYR A 63 1.55 10.57 -21.93
N GLU A 64 1.97 10.26 -23.16
CA GLU A 64 2.74 11.17 -24.02
C GLU A 64 4.01 11.66 -23.29
N GLU A 65 4.17 12.96 -23.13
CA GLU A 65 5.33 13.57 -22.46
C GLU A 65 4.99 14.04 -21.03
N SER A 66 4.03 13.38 -20.38
CA SER A 66 3.52 13.85 -19.10
C SER A 66 3.21 12.71 -18.15
N VAL A 67 3.51 12.93 -16.88
CA VAL A 67 3.13 12.02 -15.78
C VAL A 67 1.93 12.63 -15.06
N TYR A 68 0.87 11.87 -14.98
CA TYR A 68 -0.35 12.22 -14.25
C TYR A 68 -0.37 11.50 -12.92
N ALA A 69 -0.49 12.25 -11.85
CA ALA A 69 -0.65 11.72 -10.50
C ALA A 69 -2.06 12.01 -9.99
N THR A 70 -2.70 10.99 -9.43
CA THR A 70 -4.04 11.09 -8.86
C THR A 70 -4.04 10.49 -7.46
N LEU A 71 -4.37 11.30 -6.48
CA LEU A 71 -4.67 10.86 -5.12
C LEU A 71 -6.18 10.77 -4.96
N ARG A 72 -6.68 9.59 -4.66
CA ARG A 72 -8.09 9.31 -4.41
C ARG A 72 -8.31 9.11 -2.92
N PHE A 73 -9.28 9.83 -2.38
CA PHE A 73 -9.86 9.57 -1.06
C PHE A 73 -11.20 8.86 -1.24
N ASP A 74 -11.38 7.77 -0.54
CA ASP A 74 -12.68 7.11 -0.49
C ASP A 74 -13.64 7.93 0.40
N GLY A 75 -14.93 7.87 0.13
CA GLY A 75 -15.96 8.44 1.01
C GLY A 75 -15.95 7.74 2.36
N LEU A 76 -16.28 8.47 3.41
CA LEU A 76 -16.60 7.86 4.70
C LEU A 76 -17.87 7.04 4.51
N GLU A 77 -17.86 5.76 4.92
CA GLU A 77 -19.10 4.98 5.00
C GLU A 77 -20.06 5.72 5.93
N GLU A 78 -21.19 6.16 5.40
CA GLU A 78 -22.26 6.79 6.17
C GLU A 78 -22.75 5.79 7.24
N LYS A 79 -22.14 5.86 8.44
CA LYS A 79 -22.87 5.42 9.63
C LYS A 79 -23.98 6.44 9.82
N SER A 80 -25.17 6.08 9.36
CA SER A 80 -26.42 6.80 9.47
C SER A 80 -26.60 7.39 10.87
N SER A 81 -26.21 8.63 11.03
CA SER A 81 -26.64 9.51 12.11
C SER A 81 -27.13 10.76 11.42
N GLY A 82 -28.47 10.88 11.33
CA GLY A 82 -29.14 11.99 10.69
C GLY A 82 -28.73 13.32 11.31
N GLY A 83 -27.88 14.04 10.62
CA GLY A 83 -27.44 15.37 10.93
C GLY A 83 -26.58 15.89 9.81
N GLU A 84 -27.06 16.90 9.11
CA GLU A 84 -26.47 17.62 7.99
C GLU A 84 -25.24 18.49 8.41
N ASN A 85 -24.36 17.97 9.26
CA ASN A 85 -23.09 18.62 9.52
C ASN A 85 -22.06 18.10 8.52
N VAL A 86 -21.95 18.77 7.38
CA VAL A 86 -20.84 18.59 6.43
C VAL A 86 -19.58 19.03 7.16
N ILE A 87 -18.83 18.05 7.67
CA ILE A 87 -17.52 18.30 8.28
C ILE A 87 -16.55 18.59 7.15
N GLN A 88 -16.22 19.87 6.95
CA GLN A 88 -15.19 20.27 5.99
C GLN A 88 -13.83 20.21 6.67
N ILE A 89 -12.98 19.29 6.22
CA ILE A 89 -11.63 19.12 6.72
C ILE A 89 -10.65 19.70 5.71
N PRO A 90 -9.80 20.69 6.10
CA PRO A 90 -8.77 21.21 5.21
C PRO A 90 -7.73 20.11 4.92
N LEU A 91 -7.40 19.98 3.65
CA LEU A 91 -6.49 19.00 3.09
C LEU A 91 -5.39 19.73 2.33
N SER A 92 -4.13 19.50 2.67
CA SER A 92 -2.98 19.92 1.88
C SER A 92 -2.28 18.69 1.32
N VAL A 93 -2.04 18.69 0.04
CA VAL A 93 -1.41 17.61 -0.71
C VAL A 93 -0.21 18.15 -1.45
N VAL A 94 0.97 17.60 -1.16
CA VAL A 94 2.21 17.94 -1.84
C VAL A 94 2.67 16.74 -2.66
N PHE A 95 2.70 16.88 -3.96
CA PHE A 95 3.23 15.89 -4.88
C PHE A 95 4.67 16.22 -5.23
N SER A 96 5.57 15.26 -5.13
CA SER A 96 6.97 15.35 -5.55
C SER A 96 7.25 14.30 -6.61
N ALA A 97 7.76 14.73 -7.76
CA ALA A 97 8.21 13.85 -8.82
C ALA A 97 9.67 13.45 -8.57
N VAL A 98 9.93 12.14 -8.65
CA VAL A 98 11.25 11.55 -8.38
C VAL A 98 11.75 10.87 -9.65
N GLU A 99 12.92 11.28 -10.13
CA GLU A 99 13.58 10.71 -11.30
C GLU A 99 14.38 9.44 -10.97
N SER A 100 14.95 8.81 -11.99
CA SER A 100 15.73 7.56 -11.86
C SER A 100 16.97 7.70 -10.97
N SER A 101 17.53 8.90 -10.83
CA SER A 101 18.65 9.21 -9.91
C SER A 101 18.21 9.17 -8.43
N GLY A 102 16.91 9.21 -8.14
CA GLY A 102 16.36 9.35 -6.79
C GLY A 102 16.20 10.79 -6.32
N ALA A 103 16.56 11.78 -7.14
CA ALA A 103 16.37 13.19 -6.83
C ALA A 103 14.92 13.63 -7.10
N GLU A 104 14.43 14.60 -6.34
CA GLU A 104 13.18 15.29 -6.65
C GLU A 104 13.44 16.29 -7.77
N CYS A 105 12.71 16.15 -8.89
CA CYS A 105 12.87 17.02 -10.06
C CYS A 105 11.76 18.06 -10.16
N ASP A 106 10.59 17.81 -9.60
CA ASP A 106 9.47 18.75 -9.63
C ASP A 106 8.55 18.56 -8.42
N ARG A 107 7.81 19.62 -8.05
CA ARG A 107 6.93 19.64 -6.89
C ARG A 107 5.67 20.45 -7.17
N ALA A 108 4.51 19.90 -6.80
CA ALA A 108 3.23 20.58 -6.89
C ALA A 108 2.46 20.48 -5.57
N GLU A 109 1.92 21.62 -5.11
CA GLU A 109 1.09 21.69 -3.92
C GLU A 109 -0.36 21.99 -4.32
N VAL A 110 -1.29 21.22 -3.76
CA VAL A 110 -2.72 21.34 -4.00
C VAL A 110 -3.44 21.37 -2.65
N SER A 111 -4.21 22.41 -2.41
CA SER A 111 -5.09 22.49 -1.24
C SER A 111 -6.53 22.20 -1.65
N ALA A 112 -7.23 21.40 -0.86
CA ALA A 112 -8.63 21.04 -1.09
C ALA A 112 -9.39 20.96 0.24
N LEU A 113 -10.72 20.89 0.16
CA LEU A 113 -11.58 20.62 1.31
C LEU A 113 -12.16 19.21 1.16
N TYR A 114 -11.98 18.38 2.18
CA TYR A 114 -12.57 17.05 2.22
C TYR A 114 -13.90 17.09 2.96
N GLU A 115 -14.98 16.72 2.29
CA GLU A 115 -16.35 16.77 2.78
C GLU A 115 -16.91 15.37 3.15
N GLY A 116 -16.04 14.39 3.35
CA GLY A 116 -16.47 13.01 3.63
C GLY A 116 -16.94 12.22 2.41
N LYS A 117 -16.97 12.82 1.22
CA LYS A 117 -17.28 12.19 -0.06
C LYS A 117 -16.01 11.77 -0.80
N GLU A 118 -16.17 10.94 -1.82
CA GLU A 118 -15.05 10.60 -2.70
C GLU A 118 -14.43 11.87 -3.31
N LEU A 119 -13.11 12.03 -3.15
CA LEU A 119 -12.37 13.19 -3.63
C LEU A 119 -11.16 12.73 -4.44
N PHE A 120 -10.96 13.35 -5.60
CA PHE A 120 -9.78 13.15 -6.44
C PHE A 120 -8.95 14.42 -6.49
N VAL A 121 -7.71 14.34 -6.00
CA VAL A 121 -6.71 15.40 -6.13
C VAL A 121 -5.73 14.98 -7.22
N ARG A 122 -5.60 15.81 -8.26
CA ARG A 122 -4.82 15.48 -9.46
C ARG A 122 -3.77 16.53 -9.73
N THR A 123 -2.62 16.08 -10.24
CA THR A 123 -1.57 16.97 -10.75
C THR A 123 -0.91 16.35 -11.98
N LYS A 124 -0.16 17.17 -12.70
CA LYS A 124 0.54 16.81 -13.93
C LYS A 124 1.97 17.32 -13.85
N PHE A 125 2.93 16.47 -14.22
CA PHE A 125 4.35 16.81 -14.35
C PHE A 125 4.79 16.55 -15.79
N THR A 126 5.79 17.29 -16.28
CA THR A 126 6.46 16.95 -17.53
C THR A 126 7.36 15.74 -17.29
N ASP A 127 7.29 14.71 -18.14
CA ASP A 127 8.06 13.46 -17.95
C ASP A 127 9.52 13.66 -18.37
N TYR A 128 10.37 13.96 -17.40
CA TYR A 128 11.83 13.97 -17.52
C TYR A 128 12.41 12.75 -16.79
N ASP A 129 12.07 11.55 -17.27
CA ASP A 129 12.50 10.27 -16.66
C ASP A 129 11.99 10.07 -15.21
N ILE A 130 10.76 10.53 -14.94
CA ILE A 130 10.09 10.35 -13.66
C ILE A 130 9.72 8.88 -13.48
N ILE A 131 10.26 8.23 -12.46
CA ILE A 131 9.96 6.82 -12.17
C ILE A 131 8.96 6.64 -11.05
N LYS A 132 8.85 7.64 -10.17
CA LYS A 132 8.02 7.55 -8.98
C LYS A 132 7.44 8.92 -8.59
N ILE A 133 6.21 8.90 -8.11
CA ILE A 133 5.59 10.05 -7.45
C ILE A 133 5.52 9.78 -5.95
N ARG A 134 5.99 10.71 -5.16
CA ARG A 134 5.79 10.78 -3.71
C ARG A 134 4.72 11.82 -3.42
N CYS A 135 3.80 11.51 -2.55
CA CYS A 135 2.72 12.40 -2.16
C CYS A 135 2.67 12.51 -0.65
N GLU A 136 2.88 13.71 -0.13
CA GLU A 136 2.70 14.01 1.29
C GLU A 136 1.33 14.66 1.48
N VAL A 137 0.52 14.05 2.33
CA VAL A 137 -0.88 14.43 2.57
C VAL A 137 -1.01 14.85 4.01
N THR A 138 -1.45 16.07 4.24
CA THR A 138 -1.78 16.59 5.56
C THR A 138 -3.27 16.83 5.67
N VAL A 139 -3.90 16.11 6.61
CA VAL A 139 -5.33 16.24 6.96
C VAL A 139 -5.43 16.69 8.41
N ALA A 140 -5.87 17.88 8.63
CA ALA A 140 -5.89 18.54 9.96
C ALA A 140 -4.50 18.51 10.63
N VAL A 141 -4.23 17.55 11.50
CA VAL A 141 -2.95 17.40 12.24
C VAL A 141 -2.19 16.14 11.84
N GLU A 142 -2.77 15.26 11.02
CA GLU A 142 -2.16 14.01 10.60
C GLU A 142 -1.48 14.20 9.25
N THR A 143 -0.20 13.87 9.17
CA THR A 143 0.56 13.88 7.91
C THR A 143 0.97 12.46 7.54
N LYS A 144 0.78 12.09 6.27
CA LYS A 144 1.12 10.78 5.76
C LYS A 144 1.72 10.85 4.36
N THR A 145 2.69 9.98 4.12
CA THR A 145 3.37 9.90 2.82
C THR A 145 2.92 8.67 2.05
N PHE A 146 2.56 8.88 0.79
CA PHE A 146 2.22 7.84 -0.18
C PHE A 146 3.28 7.82 -1.27
N GLU A 147 3.54 6.66 -1.85
CA GLU A 147 4.44 6.52 -2.99
C GLU A 147 3.78 5.64 -4.06
N ALA A 148 3.85 6.06 -5.30
CA ALA A 148 3.40 5.28 -6.44
C ALA A 148 4.48 5.27 -7.53
N VAL A 149 4.74 4.09 -8.10
CA VAL A 149 5.59 3.94 -9.28
C VAL A 149 4.78 4.37 -10.50
N VAL A 150 5.42 5.10 -11.41
CA VAL A 150 4.77 5.55 -12.65
C VAL A 150 4.55 4.34 -13.57
N ALA A 151 3.28 4.05 -13.87
CA ALA A 151 2.90 3.05 -14.86
C ALA A 151 3.14 3.63 -16.28
N ARG A 152 3.84 2.87 -17.13
CA ARG A 152 4.15 3.23 -18.52
C ARG A 152 3.52 2.26 -19.49
#